data_a3576a21c51727b635036acf9f16db0f
#
_entry.id   a3576a21c51727b635036acf9f16db0f
#
_cell.length_a   1.000
_cell.length_b   1.000
_cell.length_c   1.000
_cell.angle_alpha   90.00
_cell.angle_beta   90.00
_cell.angle_gamma   90.00
#
_symmetry.space_group_name_H-M   'P 1'
#
loop_
_entity.id
_entity.type
_entity.pdbx_description
1 polymer ?
#
loop_
_entity_poly.entity_id
_entity_poly.type
_entity_poly.pdbx_seq_one_letter_code
_entity_poly.pdbx_strand_id
1 'polypeptide(L)'
;EPSWDSPWGKGRPGWHLECSAMSKKFLGDEFDVHGGGIDLLFPHHENEIAQSRCANGTKIFAKFWMHNAFITMSNEKMAKSQGNILKIKDCRNKINGQILRLALMSANYKQPLDWNDKLIEDCKNTINKWYNSYLDIEKNFKVPEEILQPLYDDLNTPGYIANLHKLYDKALKGNDRDRSIFVSACQFVGLLNESKESWLEFKISKALIPEKEIL
;
A
#
# COMPACT_ATOMS: atom_id res chain seq x y z
N GLU A 1 21.81 -6.20 27.11
CA GLU A 1 21.38 -5.29 26.06
C GLU A 1 22.48 -4.27 25.77
N PRO A 2 22.61 -3.76 24.53
CA PRO A 2 23.58 -2.72 24.24
C PRO A 2 23.29 -1.45 25.06
N SER A 3 24.32 -0.85 25.62
CA SER A 3 24.21 0.38 26.40
C SER A 3 25.36 1.32 26.12
N TRP A 4 25.15 2.61 26.29
CA TRP A 4 26.13 3.67 26.06
C TRP A 4 26.27 4.53 27.32
N ASP A 5 27.45 5.13 27.47
CA ASP A 5 27.68 6.09 28.53
C ASP A 5 26.93 7.39 28.24
N SER A 6 26.32 7.97 29.29
CA SER A 6 25.62 9.26 29.23
C SER A 6 25.91 10.07 30.47
N PRO A 7 25.62 11.39 30.52
CA PRO A 7 25.73 12.21 31.71
C PRO A 7 24.95 11.69 32.92
N TRP A 8 23.96 10.84 32.67
CA TRP A 8 23.08 10.26 33.68
C TRP A 8 23.41 8.79 34.00
N GLY A 9 24.55 8.27 33.51
CA GLY A 9 24.95 6.89 33.66
C GLY A 9 24.79 6.06 32.37
N LYS A 10 25.07 4.74 32.47
CA LYS A 10 24.89 3.84 31.33
C LYS A 10 23.42 3.60 31.03
N GLY A 11 23.08 3.70 29.75
CA GLY A 11 21.72 3.45 29.30
C GLY A 11 21.62 3.29 27.79
N ARG A 12 20.42 2.94 27.35
CA ARG A 12 20.05 2.91 25.94
C ARG A 12 19.14 4.10 25.61
N PRO A 13 19.38 4.81 24.49
CA PRO A 13 18.42 5.80 24.01
C PRO A 13 17.03 5.19 23.86
N GLY A 14 16.01 5.95 24.31
CA GLY A 14 14.64 5.54 24.09
C GLY A 14 14.28 5.56 22.60
N TRP A 15 13.37 4.69 22.19
CA TRP A 15 12.93 4.56 20.80
C TRP A 15 12.51 5.90 20.16
N HIS A 16 11.80 6.76 20.90
CA HIS A 16 11.39 8.08 20.41
C HIS A 16 12.58 8.97 20.06
N LEU A 17 13.64 8.93 20.89
CA LEU A 17 14.85 9.70 20.67
C LEU A 17 15.61 9.23 19.43
N GLU A 18 15.62 7.92 19.16
CA GLU A 18 16.23 7.35 17.94
C GLU A 18 15.60 7.97 16.70
N CYS A 19 14.27 7.99 16.62
CA CYS A 19 13.53 8.57 15.50
C CYS A 19 13.70 10.09 15.40
N SER A 20 13.62 10.82 16.52
CA SER A 20 13.83 12.26 16.54
C SER A 20 15.24 12.65 16.03
N ALA A 21 16.27 11.94 16.48
CA ALA A 21 17.65 12.18 16.06
C ALA A 21 17.90 11.83 14.59
N MET A 22 17.33 10.72 14.11
CA MET A 22 17.45 10.32 12.69
C MET A 22 16.71 11.28 11.77
N SER A 23 15.50 11.69 12.11
CA SER A 23 14.72 12.67 11.36
C SER A 23 15.51 13.98 11.22
N LYS A 24 16.04 14.51 12.32
CA LYS A 24 16.87 15.72 12.28
C LYS A 24 18.10 15.54 11.38
N LYS A 25 18.79 14.42 11.50
CA LYS A 25 20.03 14.15 10.74
C LYS A 25 19.80 14.08 9.24
N PHE A 26 18.71 13.47 8.78
CA PHE A 26 18.49 13.18 7.37
C PHE A 26 17.48 14.11 6.69
N LEU A 27 16.54 14.68 7.44
CA LEU A 27 15.45 15.50 6.90
C LEU A 27 15.49 16.95 7.37
N GLY A 28 16.29 17.26 8.39
CA GLY A 28 16.38 18.60 8.98
C GLY A 28 15.47 18.79 10.20
N ASP A 29 15.37 20.04 10.64
CA ASP A 29 14.61 20.39 11.85
C ASP A 29 13.09 20.33 11.64
N GLU A 30 12.64 20.55 10.42
CA GLU A 30 11.25 20.45 9.95
C GLU A 30 11.24 19.73 8.61
N PHE A 31 10.22 18.90 8.35
CA PHE A 31 10.08 18.17 7.08
C PHE A 31 8.60 18.02 6.68
N ASP A 32 8.35 17.47 5.49
CA ASP A 32 7.02 17.54 4.90
C ASP A 32 6.08 16.46 5.47
N VAL A 33 6.47 15.19 5.46
CA VAL A 33 5.57 14.09 5.80
C VAL A 33 6.19 13.15 6.83
N HIS A 34 5.44 12.85 7.90
CA HIS A 34 5.74 11.79 8.86
C HIS A 34 4.59 10.79 8.91
N GLY A 35 4.91 9.50 8.87
CA GLY A 35 3.89 8.47 8.83
C GLY A 35 4.23 7.25 9.67
N GLY A 36 3.19 6.48 10.01
CA GLY A 36 3.34 5.24 10.75
C GLY A 36 2.03 4.49 10.94
N GLY A 37 2.04 3.45 11.76
CA GLY A 37 0.81 2.79 12.20
C GLY A 37 0.01 3.68 13.16
N ILE A 38 -1.29 3.49 13.22
CA ILE A 38 -2.17 4.26 14.11
C ILE A 38 -1.80 4.07 15.59
N ASP A 39 -1.17 2.95 15.95
CA ASP A 39 -0.67 2.67 17.29
C ASP A 39 0.56 3.52 17.68
N LEU A 40 1.23 4.12 16.71
CA LEU A 40 2.35 5.03 16.97
C LEU A 40 1.89 6.46 17.27
N LEU A 41 0.63 6.82 16.99
CA LEU A 41 0.11 8.15 17.25
C LEU A 41 0.39 8.59 18.69
N PHE A 42 0.11 7.68 19.63
CA PHE A 42 0.41 7.88 21.04
C PHE A 42 0.95 6.58 21.68
N PRO A 43 2.04 6.65 22.45
CA PRO A 43 2.78 7.85 22.86
C PRO A 43 3.94 8.23 21.92
N HIS A 44 4.27 7.41 20.89
CA HIS A 44 5.53 7.51 20.15
C HIS A 44 5.66 8.84 19.38
N HIS A 45 4.75 9.14 18.49
CA HIS A 45 4.81 10.36 17.65
C HIS A 45 4.64 11.64 18.48
N GLU A 46 3.79 11.61 19.52
CA GLU A 46 3.67 12.76 20.43
C GLU A 46 4.98 13.04 21.17
N ASN A 47 5.70 12.00 21.58
CA ASN A 47 7.02 12.15 22.20
C ASN A 47 8.08 12.65 21.21
N GLU A 48 8.05 12.20 19.94
CA GLU A 48 8.94 12.73 18.89
C GLU A 48 8.67 14.22 18.64
N ILE A 49 7.41 14.63 18.56
CA ILE A 49 7.02 16.05 18.43
C ILE A 49 7.59 16.86 19.59
N ALA A 50 7.35 16.41 20.82
CA ALA A 50 7.82 17.11 22.01
C ALA A 50 9.35 17.24 22.03
N GLN A 51 10.08 16.14 21.82
CA GLN A 51 11.53 16.10 21.80
C GLN A 51 12.11 16.98 20.69
N SER A 52 11.64 16.84 19.45
CA SER A 52 12.19 17.55 18.31
C SER A 52 11.92 19.04 18.38
N ARG A 53 10.70 19.44 18.71
CA ARG A 53 10.35 20.86 18.86
C ARG A 53 11.13 21.55 19.97
N CYS A 54 11.26 20.91 21.13
CA CYS A 54 12.03 21.45 22.24
C CYS A 54 13.53 21.54 21.93
N ALA A 55 14.09 20.49 21.32
CA ALA A 55 15.51 20.44 21.00
C ALA A 55 15.94 21.39 19.88
N ASN A 56 15.05 21.61 18.88
CA ASN A 56 15.34 22.40 17.69
C ASN A 56 14.79 23.84 17.79
N GLY A 57 13.95 24.15 18.76
CA GLY A 57 13.29 25.45 18.88
C GLY A 57 12.26 25.73 17.78
N THR A 58 11.72 24.68 17.13
CA THR A 58 10.77 24.80 16.03
C THR A 58 9.32 24.75 16.51
N LYS A 59 8.40 25.29 15.70
CA LYS A 59 6.96 25.19 15.97
C LYS A 59 6.35 23.93 15.37
N ILE A 60 6.96 23.39 14.33
CA ILE A 60 6.50 22.24 13.56
C ILE A 60 7.60 21.18 13.58
N PHE A 61 7.24 19.91 13.63
CA PHE A 61 8.14 18.77 13.41
C PHE A 61 7.91 18.22 12.01
N ALA A 62 6.66 17.85 11.67
CA ALA A 62 6.26 17.50 10.33
C ALA A 62 4.99 18.25 9.93
N LYS A 63 4.88 18.65 8.65
CA LYS A 63 3.73 19.41 8.13
C LYS A 63 2.49 18.53 7.98
N PHE A 64 2.68 17.29 7.54
CA PHE A 64 1.61 16.32 7.30
C PHE A 64 1.88 15.02 8.04
N TRP A 65 0.81 14.44 8.58
CA TRP A 65 0.85 13.19 9.32
C TRP A 65 -0.05 12.16 8.66
N MET A 66 0.48 10.96 8.45
CA MET A 66 -0.27 9.84 7.87
C MET A 66 -0.20 8.62 8.78
N HIS A 67 -1.36 8.12 9.19
CA HIS A 67 -1.44 6.93 10.05
C HIS A 67 -2.25 5.84 9.37
N ASN A 68 -1.60 4.69 9.15
CA ASN A 68 -2.24 3.51 8.58
C ASN A 68 -2.92 2.69 9.67
N ALA A 69 -4.09 2.14 9.35
CA ALA A 69 -4.66 1.07 10.14
C ALA A 69 -3.87 -0.25 9.94
N PHE A 70 -4.31 -1.31 10.60
CA PHE A 70 -3.64 -2.60 10.61
C PHE A 70 -4.15 -3.52 9.49
N ILE A 71 -3.28 -4.46 9.08
CA ILE A 71 -3.71 -5.66 8.38
C ILE A 71 -3.98 -6.74 9.44
N THR A 72 -5.18 -7.32 9.38
CA THR A 72 -5.56 -8.47 10.19
C THR A 72 -5.52 -9.75 9.35
N MET A 73 -5.42 -10.90 9.98
CA MET A 73 -5.57 -12.21 9.35
C MET A 73 -6.69 -12.94 10.07
N SER A 74 -7.76 -13.27 9.33
CA SER A 74 -8.96 -13.91 9.92
C SER A 74 -9.50 -13.12 11.13
N ASN A 75 -9.54 -11.78 11.01
CA ASN A 75 -9.93 -10.83 12.05
C ASN A 75 -8.99 -10.76 13.28
N GLU A 76 -7.84 -11.41 13.25
CA GLU A 76 -6.83 -11.31 14.31
C GLU A 76 -5.66 -10.43 13.88
N LYS A 77 -5.13 -9.62 14.82
CA LYS A 77 -3.96 -8.77 14.57
C LYS A 77 -2.74 -9.66 14.30
N MET A 78 -1.97 -9.36 13.23
CA MET A 78 -0.69 -10.01 13.00
C MET A 78 0.28 -9.72 14.14
N ALA A 79 0.82 -10.75 14.77
CA ALA A 79 1.80 -10.61 15.85
C ALA A 79 2.89 -11.69 15.76
N LYS A 80 4.14 -11.29 16.09
CA LYS A 80 5.27 -12.24 16.10
C LYS A 80 5.04 -13.41 17.06
N SER A 81 4.41 -13.12 18.18
CA SER A 81 4.08 -14.13 19.21
C SER A 81 3.09 -15.19 18.74
N GLN A 82 2.28 -14.88 17.73
CA GLN A 82 1.29 -15.81 17.16
C GLN A 82 1.81 -16.55 15.92
N GLY A 83 3.00 -16.18 15.43
CA GLY A 83 3.59 -16.81 14.25
C GLY A 83 2.85 -16.54 12.92
N ASN A 84 1.87 -15.63 12.93
CA ASN A 84 0.99 -15.33 11.79
C ASN A 84 1.48 -14.16 10.94
N ILE A 85 2.78 -13.80 11.00
CA ILE A 85 3.33 -12.70 10.21
C ILE A 85 3.52 -13.14 8.77
N LEU A 86 2.81 -12.48 7.87
CA LEU A 86 2.94 -12.65 6.43
C LEU A 86 3.96 -11.63 5.89
N LYS A 87 5.12 -12.10 5.43
CA LYS A 87 6.14 -11.22 4.83
C LYS A 87 5.82 -10.96 3.37
N ILE A 88 5.96 -9.72 2.92
CA ILE A 88 5.76 -9.33 1.50
C ILE A 88 6.58 -10.20 0.55
N LYS A 89 7.82 -10.55 0.92
CA LYS A 89 8.70 -11.43 0.12
C LYS A 89 8.04 -12.80 -0.12
N ASP A 90 7.44 -13.39 0.91
CA ASP A 90 6.81 -14.70 0.83
C ASP A 90 5.51 -14.63 0.00
N CYS A 91 4.75 -13.56 0.16
CA CYS A 91 3.57 -13.29 -0.68
C CYS A 91 3.96 -13.18 -2.17
N ARG A 92 4.99 -12.43 -2.50
CA ARG A 92 5.43 -12.23 -3.89
C ARG A 92 5.92 -13.51 -4.57
N ASN A 93 6.43 -14.45 -3.80
CA ASN A 93 6.83 -15.76 -4.34
C ASN A 93 5.63 -16.61 -4.77
N LYS A 94 4.44 -16.37 -4.20
CA LYS A 94 3.23 -17.16 -4.41
C LYS A 94 2.16 -16.44 -5.24
N ILE A 95 2.11 -15.12 -5.17
CA ILE A 95 1.03 -14.29 -5.71
C ILE A 95 1.63 -13.19 -6.59
N ASN A 96 1.01 -12.91 -7.75
CA ASN A 96 1.44 -11.80 -8.60
C ASN A 96 1.31 -10.45 -7.87
N GLY A 97 2.28 -9.56 -8.07
CA GLY A 97 2.35 -8.26 -7.41
C GLY A 97 1.15 -7.36 -7.68
N GLN A 98 0.50 -7.47 -8.84
CA GLN A 98 -0.71 -6.70 -9.16
C GLN A 98 -1.91 -7.15 -8.32
N ILE A 99 -2.03 -8.46 -8.04
CA ILE A 99 -3.08 -8.99 -7.17
C ILE A 99 -2.88 -8.48 -5.74
N LEU A 100 -1.64 -8.54 -5.23
CA LEU A 100 -1.29 -8.00 -3.90
C LEU A 100 -1.58 -6.49 -3.81
N ARG A 101 -1.24 -5.74 -4.86
CA ARG A 101 -1.51 -4.30 -4.93
C ARG A 101 -3.01 -4.00 -4.89
N LEU A 102 -3.81 -4.70 -5.70
CA LEU A 102 -5.25 -4.52 -5.71
C LEU A 102 -5.87 -4.87 -4.35
N ALA A 103 -5.40 -5.95 -3.70
CA ALA A 103 -5.85 -6.34 -2.38
C ALA A 103 -5.56 -5.25 -1.32
N LEU A 104 -4.36 -4.66 -1.32
CA LEU A 104 -4.02 -3.56 -0.41
C LEU A 104 -4.84 -2.29 -0.69
N MET A 105 -5.19 -2.03 -1.95
CA MET A 105 -5.99 -0.86 -2.35
C MET A 105 -7.49 -1.05 -2.10
N SER A 106 -7.96 -2.25 -1.79
CA SER A 106 -9.39 -2.55 -1.61
C SER A 106 -9.99 -1.95 -0.33
N ALA A 107 -9.16 -1.58 0.63
CA ALA A 107 -9.55 -0.84 1.82
C ALA A 107 -8.90 0.56 1.81
N ASN A 108 -9.56 1.53 2.47
CA ASN A 108 -8.94 2.82 2.77
C ASN A 108 -7.79 2.59 3.76
N TYR A 109 -6.65 3.26 3.58
CA TYR A 109 -5.47 3.07 4.43
C TYR A 109 -5.72 3.34 5.93
N LYS A 110 -6.76 4.10 6.27
CA LYS A 110 -7.21 4.37 7.65
C LYS A 110 -8.12 3.28 8.22
N GLN A 111 -8.51 2.29 7.41
CA GLN A 111 -9.40 1.22 7.84
C GLN A 111 -8.63 -0.11 7.91
N PRO A 112 -8.95 -0.98 8.89
CA PRO A 112 -8.37 -2.32 8.93
C PRO A 112 -8.68 -3.08 7.64
N LEU A 113 -7.69 -3.81 7.14
CA LEU A 113 -7.81 -4.72 6.02
C LEU A 113 -7.68 -6.16 6.52
N ASP A 114 -8.74 -6.95 6.38
CA ASP A 114 -8.66 -8.38 6.68
C ASP A 114 -8.09 -9.15 5.50
N TRP A 115 -6.87 -9.64 5.67
CA TRP A 115 -6.14 -10.40 4.67
C TRP A 115 -6.53 -11.87 4.74
N ASN A 116 -7.26 -12.32 3.75
CA ASN A 116 -7.73 -13.70 3.67
C ASN A 116 -7.72 -14.22 2.22
N ASP A 117 -7.88 -15.53 2.05
CA ASP A 117 -7.82 -16.19 0.73
C ASP A 117 -8.92 -15.70 -0.19
N LYS A 118 -10.10 -15.38 0.35
CA LYS A 118 -11.21 -14.85 -0.44
C LYS A 118 -10.87 -13.51 -1.07
N LEU A 119 -10.28 -12.58 -0.31
CA LEU A 119 -9.82 -11.29 -0.82
C LEU A 119 -8.84 -11.48 -1.99
N ILE A 120 -7.87 -12.38 -1.83
CA ILE A 120 -6.86 -12.65 -2.86
C ILE A 120 -7.50 -13.26 -4.11
N GLU A 121 -8.42 -14.21 -3.95
CA GLU A 121 -9.10 -14.82 -5.09
C GLU A 121 -10.03 -13.83 -5.80
N ASP A 122 -10.74 -12.97 -5.08
CA ASP A 122 -11.59 -11.91 -5.65
C ASP A 122 -10.73 -10.90 -6.46
N CYS A 123 -9.57 -10.50 -5.93
CA CYS A 123 -8.62 -9.63 -6.64
C CYS A 123 -8.05 -10.29 -7.89
N LYS A 124 -7.67 -11.57 -7.80
CA LYS A 124 -7.20 -12.37 -8.94
C LYS A 124 -8.25 -12.45 -10.04
N ASN A 125 -9.49 -12.75 -9.68
CA ASN A 125 -10.61 -12.81 -10.62
C ASN A 125 -10.87 -11.45 -11.29
N THR A 126 -10.77 -10.36 -10.52
CA THR A 126 -10.90 -9.00 -11.02
C THR A 126 -9.80 -8.68 -12.04
N ILE A 127 -8.52 -8.93 -11.73
CA ILE A 127 -7.41 -8.70 -12.65
C ILE A 127 -7.55 -9.57 -13.91
N ASN A 128 -7.89 -10.86 -13.77
CA ASN A 128 -8.14 -11.75 -14.90
C ASN A 128 -9.25 -11.20 -15.83
N LYS A 129 -10.35 -10.73 -15.21
CA LYS A 129 -11.47 -10.12 -15.95
C LYS A 129 -11.02 -8.87 -16.71
N TRP A 130 -10.23 -8.01 -16.08
CA TRP A 130 -9.75 -6.76 -16.67
C TRP A 130 -8.77 -6.98 -17.83
N TYR A 131 -7.91 -7.99 -17.76
CA TYR A 131 -7.04 -8.38 -18.89
C TYR A 131 -7.82 -8.87 -20.12
N ASN A 132 -9.07 -9.28 -20.00
CA ASN A 132 -9.88 -9.63 -21.17
C ASN A 132 -10.21 -8.41 -22.05
N SER A 133 -10.23 -7.21 -21.48
CA SER A 133 -10.41 -5.93 -22.18
C SER A 133 -9.11 -5.17 -22.39
N TYR A 134 -7.98 -5.80 -22.07
CA TYR A 134 -6.67 -5.19 -22.27
C TYR A 134 -6.39 -5.04 -23.77
N LEU A 135 -6.01 -3.84 -24.15
CA LEU A 135 -5.43 -3.56 -25.45
C LEU A 135 -3.98 -3.15 -25.23
N ASP A 136 -3.07 -3.67 -26.05
CA ASP A 136 -1.68 -3.21 -26.09
C ASP A 136 -1.66 -1.87 -26.82
N ILE A 137 -1.89 -0.79 -26.04
CA ILE A 137 -2.07 0.55 -26.55
C ILE A 137 -0.82 1.35 -26.25
N GLU A 138 -0.47 2.27 -27.14
CA GLU A 138 0.46 3.34 -26.82
C GLU A 138 0.06 4.04 -25.52
N LYS A 139 0.94 3.99 -24.52
CA LYS A 139 0.72 4.26 -23.09
C LYS A 139 0.51 5.73 -22.74
N ASN A 140 -0.29 6.52 -23.43
CA ASN A 140 -0.35 7.96 -23.20
C ASN A 140 -1.74 8.62 -23.19
N PHE A 141 -2.79 7.89 -22.81
CA PHE A 141 -4.07 8.56 -22.57
C PHE A 141 -4.08 9.22 -21.19
N LYS A 142 -4.34 10.54 -21.16
CA LYS A 142 -4.56 11.24 -19.90
C LYS A 142 -5.79 10.66 -19.22
N VAL A 143 -5.61 10.20 -17.98
CA VAL A 143 -6.74 9.75 -17.15
C VAL A 143 -7.64 10.94 -16.87
N PRO A 144 -8.96 10.84 -17.12
CA PRO A 144 -9.90 11.92 -16.84
C PRO A 144 -9.90 12.31 -15.36
N GLU A 145 -10.01 13.61 -15.09
CA GLU A 145 -9.95 14.18 -13.74
C GLU A 145 -11.03 13.60 -12.82
N GLU A 146 -12.23 13.37 -13.35
CA GLU A 146 -13.34 12.76 -12.60
C GLU A 146 -13.03 11.35 -12.09
N ILE A 147 -12.13 10.63 -12.76
CA ILE A 147 -11.69 9.29 -12.33
C ILE A 147 -10.70 9.40 -11.18
N LEU A 148 -9.87 10.46 -11.17
CA LEU A 148 -8.85 10.70 -10.16
C LEU A 148 -9.42 11.30 -8.86
N GLN A 149 -10.61 11.89 -8.88
CA GLN A 149 -11.22 12.59 -7.73
C GLN A 149 -11.16 11.81 -6.41
N PRO A 150 -11.43 10.50 -6.37
CA PRO A 150 -11.30 9.76 -5.11
C PRO A 150 -9.87 9.74 -4.54
N LEU A 151 -8.85 9.81 -5.39
CA LEU A 151 -7.46 9.85 -4.92
C LEU A 151 -7.08 11.20 -4.32
N TYR A 152 -7.76 12.27 -4.71
CA TYR A 152 -7.60 13.60 -4.11
C TYR A 152 -8.37 13.74 -2.78
N ASP A 153 -9.32 12.86 -2.54
CA ASP A 153 -10.06 12.77 -1.28
C ASP A 153 -9.37 11.75 -0.36
N ASP A 154 -8.26 12.18 0.24
CA ASP A 154 -7.49 11.42 1.24
C ASP A 154 -7.12 10.00 0.76
N LEU A 155 -6.69 9.86 -0.48
CA LEU A 155 -6.29 8.58 -1.09
C LEU A 155 -7.38 7.50 -0.99
N ASN A 156 -8.63 7.85 -1.27
CA ASN A 156 -9.76 6.91 -1.29
C ASN A 156 -9.62 5.90 -2.43
N THR A 157 -8.72 4.93 -2.25
CA THR A 157 -8.45 3.87 -3.23
C THR A 157 -9.67 2.97 -3.50
N PRO A 158 -10.53 2.62 -2.52
CA PRO A 158 -11.79 1.91 -2.82
C PRO A 158 -12.70 2.67 -3.78
N GLY A 159 -12.82 3.99 -3.61
CA GLY A 159 -13.58 4.84 -4.53
C GLY A 159 -12.98 4.86 -5.92
N TYR A 160 -11.65 4.89 -6.02
CA TYR A 160 -10.95 4.79 -7.31
C TYR A 160 -11.18 3.43 -7.99
N ILE A 161 -11.09 2.33 -7.25
CA ILE A 161 -11.39 0.97 -7.76
C ILE A 161 -12.84 0.90 -8.27
N ALA A 162 -13.80 1.51 -7.57
CA ALA A 162 -15.19 1.58 -8.05
C ALA A 162 -15.30 2.32 -9.39
N ASN A 163 -14.50 3.39 -9.60
CA ASN A 163 -14.42 4.06 -10.90
C ASN A 163 -13.76 3.18 -11.96
N LEU A 164 -12.74 2.38 -11.63
CA LEU A 164 -12.15 1.41 -12.57
C LEU A 164 -13.19 0.36 -13.02
N HIS A 165 -14.04 -0.13 -12.14
CA HIS A 165 -15.13 -1.06 -12.52
C HIS A 165 -16.12 -0.41 -13.50
N LYS A 166 -16.52 0.85 -13.27
CA LYS A 166 -17.39 1.60 -14.20
C LYS A 166 -16.72 1.80 -15.56
N LEU A 167 -15.43 2.16 -15.57
CA LEU A 167 -14.66 2.29 -16.81
C LEU A 167 -14.53 0.96 -17.54
N TYR A 168 -14.33 -0.14 -16.82
CA TYR A 168 -14.31 -1.48 -17.42
C TYR A 168 -15.63 -1.82 -18.11
N ASP A 169 -16.76 -1.59 -17.44
CA ASP A 169 -18.09 -1.85 -18.03
C ASP A 169 -18.35 -0.99 -19.27
N LYS A 170 -17.82 0.25 -19.29
CA LYS A 170 -17.85 1.12 -20.46
C LYS A 170 -16.93 0.60 -21.58
N ALA A 171 -15.73 0.18 -21.24
CA ALA A 171 -14.73 -0.35 -22.17
C ALA A 171 -15.20 -1.65 -22.89
N LEU A 172 -16.00 -2.48 -22.20
CA LEU A 172 -16.58 -3.69 -22.80
C LEU A 172 -17.57 -3.38 -23.94
N LYS A 173 -18.31 -2.27 -23.82
CA LYS A 173 -19.36 -1.85 -24.76
C LYS A 173 -18.89 -0.77 -25.73
N GLY A 174 -17.77 -0.13 -25.40
CA GLY A 174 -17.25 1.03 -26.08
C GLY A 174 -16.25 0.72 -27.19
N ASN A 175 -15.63 1.79 -27.65
CA ASN A 175 -14.59 1.77 -28.69
C ASN A 175 -13.18 1.65 -28.07
N ASP A 176 -12.15 1.65 -28.91
CA ASP A 176 -10.75 1.55 -28.47
C ASP A 176 -10.30 2.71 -27.57
N ARG A 177 -10.90 3.89 -27.72
CA ARG A 177 -10.64 5.03 -26.83
C ARG A 177 -11.10 4.74 -25.39
N ASP A 178 -12.31 4.17 -25.21
CA ASP A 178 -12.82 3.81 -23.89
C ASP A 178 -11.95 2.75 -23.21
N ARG A 179 -11.49 1.76 -24.00
CA ARG A 179 -10.54 0.75 -23.53
C ARG A 179 -9.19 1.36 -23.15
N SER A 180 -8.69 2.30 -23.96
CA SER A 180 -7.44 3.02 -23.70
C SER A 180 -7.50 3.80 -22.38
N ILE A 181 -8.59 4.53 -22.14
CA ILE A 181 -8.80 5.27 -20.89
C ILE A 181 -8.82 4.30 -19.70
N PHE A 182 -9.52 3.18 -19.82
CA PHE A 182 -9.57 2.15 -18.78
C PHE A 182 -8.18 1.59 -18.44
N VAL A 183 -7.42 1.17 -19.48
CA VAL A 183 -6.06 0.64 -19.30
C VAL A 183 -5.14 1.69 -18.68
N SER A 184 -5.18 2.94 -19.18
CA SER A 184 -4.37 4.03 -18.61
C SER A 184 -4.72 4.32 -17.15
N ALA A 185 -6.00 4.28 -16.78
CA ALA A 185 -6.44 4.43 -15.40
C ALA A 185 -5.96 3.27 -14.50
N CYS A 186 -5.97 2.03 -14.98
CA CYS A 186 -5.39 0.90 -14.26
C CYS A 186 -3.88 1.08 -14.07
N GLN A 187 -3.16 1.46 -15.13
CA GLN A 187 -1.71 1.66 -15.10
C GLN A 187 -1.30 2.82 -14.19
N PHE A 188 -2.13 3.86 -14.07
CA PHE A 188 -1.89 4.99 -13.17
C PHE A 188 -1.67 4.54 -11.72
N VAL A 189 -2.35 3.49 -11.29
CA VAL A 189 -2.20 2.90 -9.95
C VAL A 189 -1.38 1.61 -9.93
N GLY A 190 -0.66 1.31 -11.01
CA GLY A 190 0.25 0.16 -11.09
C GLY A 190 -0.45 -1.19 -11.31
N LEU A 191 -1.62 -1.17 -11.94
CA LEU A 191 -2.35 -2.37 -12.39
C LEU A 191 -2.27 -2.48 -13.92
N LEU A 192 -2.45 -3.68 -14.48
CA LEU A 192 -2.36 -3.97 -15.93
C LEU A 192 -1.04 -3.47 -16.56
N ASN A 193 0.07 -3.61 -15.86
CA ASN A 193 1.40 -3.16 -16.33
C ASN A 193 2.14 -4.19 -17.17
N GLU A 194 1.66 -5.43 -17.20
CA GLU A 194 2.22 -6.52 -18.01
C GLU A 194 1.47 -6.60 -19.34
N SER A 195 2.06 -7.22 -20.37
CA SER A 195 1.31 -7.55 -21.58
C SER A 195 0.27 -8.63 -21.29
N LYS A 196 -0.74 -8.75 -22.14
CA LYS A 196 -1.76 -9.80 -22.00
C LYS A 196 -1.13 -11.19 -22.13
N GLU A 197 -0.15 -11.35 -23.00
CA GLU A 197 0.60 -12.59 -23.19
C GLU A 197 1.36 -12.96 -21.93
N SER A 198 2.13 -12.04 -21.36
CA SER A 198 2.87 -12.24 -20.11
C SER A 198 1.95 -12.63 -18.94
N TRP A 199 0.78 -11.98 -18.84
CA TRP A 199 -0.21 -12.34 -17.84
C TRP A 199 -0.79 -13.74 -18.05
N LEU A 200 -1.04 -14.15 -19.28
CA LEU A 200 -1.54 -15.49 -19.61
C LEU A 200 -0.49 -16.57 -19.32
N GLU A 201 0.78 -16.33 -19.66
CA GLU A 201 1.88 -17.23 -19.32
C GLU A 201 2.04 -17.43 -17.81
N PHE A 202 1.95 -16.35 -17.04
CA PHE A 202 1.95 -16.42 -15.59
C PHE A 202 0.78 -17.27 -15.06
N LYS A 203 -0.42 -17.10 -15.62
CA LYS A 203 -1.61 -17.87 -15.25
C LYS A 203 -1.44 -19.35 -15.55
N ILE A 204 -0.87 -19.72 -16.70
CA ILE A 204 -0.61 -21.11 -17.11
C ILE A 204 0.47 -21.71 -16.21
N SER A 205 1.58 -21.01 -15.97
CA SER A 205 2.68 -21.52 -15.14
C SER A 205 2.26 -21.84 -13.71
N LYS A 206 1.31 -21.08 -13.16
CA LYS A 206 0.77 -21.33 -11.81
C LYS A 206 -0.32 -22.39 -11.76
N ALA A 207 -1.06 -22.59 -12.86
CA ALA A 207 -2.03 -23.69 -12.96
C ALA A 207 -1.36 -25.10 -13.00
N LEU A 208 -0.08 -25.16 -13.36
CA LEU A 208 0.71 -26.40 -13.38
C LEU A 208 1.31 -26.75 -12.01
N ILE A 209 1.21 -25.88 -11.01
CA ILE A 209 1.61 -26.18 -9.62
C ILE A 209 0.40 -26.81 -8.92
N PRO A 210 0.49 -28.06 -8.42
CA PRO A 210 -0.62 -28.68 -7.70
C PRO A 210 -1.05 -27.83 -6.49
N GLU A 211 -2.36 -27.68 -6.28
CA GLU A 211 -2.96 -26.89 -5.16
C GLU A 211 -2.50 -27.30 -3.76
N LYS A 212 -1.84 -28.47 -3.62
CA LYS A 212 -1.34 -29.01 -2.34
C LYS A 212 -0.08 -28.34 -1.78
N GLU A 213 0.58 -27.44 -2.53
CA GLU A 213 1.77 -26.71 -2.04
C GLU A 213 1.49 -25.25 -1.65
N ILE A 214 0.21 -24.86 -1.56
CA ILE A 214 -0.21 -23.49 -1.22
C ILE A 214 -0.60 -23.35 0.27
N LEU A 215 -0.28 -24.34 1.09
CA LEU A 215 -0.45 -24.28 2.56
C LEU A 215 0.84 -23.88 3.25
#